data_8511b0ea69dcad268bd6283262e1e9f4
#
_entry.id   8511b0ea69dcad268bd6283262e1e9f4
#
_cell.length_a   1.000
_cell.length_b   1.000
_cell.length_c   1.000
_cell.angle_alpha   90.00
_cell.angle_beta   90.00
_cell.angle_gamma   90.00
#
_symmetry.space_group_name_H-M   'P 1'
#
loop_
_entity.id
_entity.type
_entity.pdbx_description
1 polymer ?
#
loop_
_entity_poly.entity_id
_entity_poly.type
_entity_poly.pdbx_seq_one_letter_code
_entity_poly.pdbx_strand_id
1 'polypeptide(L)'
;MTKNDLKPARVFEQFAKINQIPRPSKHEEQMIEHLKEFGKSHNLETVVDKTGNVIIRKPATPGYEDRETIILQSHMDMVCDKLVDVDVDFTKDAIQTYVDGEWMKAKGTTLGADDGIGCAIELAILDSDDIEHGPVECVFTRDEETGLTGAHGMEAGFMKGNMLINLDSEDEGLIFVSCAGGQTIHATFDFSREKAPAGYFFLKLSIKGLNGGHSGDDIDKKRANAIKILARFLYMEMEKQEDGILLASFNSGKMHNAIPRDGQVVFAVKNEAKEQVRADWNIFTSEVEDEFHVTEQSMHFSMESTDAVDVIESQVADRFIMALQAVDNGPLTHCQDEAIAEMVETSSNVASVATTEDSIEIVASQRSNVMSNLDNMTNTVKAAFQLAGAKISVGDKYPAWKMRANSALTDLTVKSYEKLFGKEPLVKGIHAGLECGLFSEKYPNLDMVSFGPTLRNVHTPEEALLIPTVQMVWDHLLEVLRNLPKK
;
A
#
# COMPACT_ATOMS: atom_id res chain seq x y z
N MET A 1 0.56 21.16 24.62
CA MET A 1 1.76 20.44 25.11
C MET A 1 3.01 21.19 24.69
N THR A 2 4.04 21.21 25.53
CA THR A 2 5.37 21.69 25.16
C THR A 2 6.26 20.48 24.85
N LYS A 3 7.42 20.68 24.20
CA LYS A 3 8.37 19.58 23.94
C LYS A 3 8.78 18.81 25.22
N ASN A 4 8.72 19.44 26.39
CA ASN A 4 9.06 18.82 27.66
C ASN A 4 7.93 17.93 28.24
N ASP A 5 6.74 17.96 27.63
CA ASP A 5 5.58 17.18 28.10
C ASP A 5 5.38 15.89 27.28
N LEU A 6 6.25 15.64 26.28
CA LEU A 6 6.16 14.46 25.41
C LEU A 6 6.50 13.18 26.18
N LYS A 7 5.65 12.18 26.08
CA LYS A 7 5.85 10.88 26.72
C LYS A 7 5.62 9.73 25.74
N PRO A 8 6.45 8.67 25.79
CA PRO A 8 7.62 8.52 26.69
C PRO A 8 8.79 9.40 26.24
N ALA A 9 9.40 10.14 27.17
CA ALA A 9 10.44 11.12 26.84
C ALA A 9 11.58 10.51 26.01
N ARG A 10 12.05 9.29 26.40
CA ARG A 10 13.15 8.60 25.73
C ARG A 10 12.87 8.28 24.25
N VAL A 11 11.64 7.97 23.89
CA VAL A 11 11.25 7.74 22.49
C VAL A 11 11.28 9.04 21.70
N PHE A 12 10.66 10.10 22.22
CA PHE A 12 10.66 11.40 21.54
C PHE A 12 12.05 12.05 21.47
N GLU A 13 12.95 11.77 22.42
CA GLU A 13 14.36 12.17 22.34
C GLU A 13 15.09 11.49 21.17
N GLN A 14 14.86 10.19 20.97
CA GLN A 14 15.42 9.47 19.81
C GLN A 14 14.77 9.95 18.51
N PHE A 15 13.44 10.10 18.48
CA PHE A 15 12.74 10.63 17.30
C PHE A 15 13.23 12.02 16.89
N ALA A 16 13.47 12.90 17.88
CA ALA A 16 14.05 14.22 17.61
C ALA A 16 15.47 14.15 17.01
N LYS A 17 16.29 13.16 17.41
CA LYS A 17 17.62 12.91 16.80
C LYS A 17 17.49 12.38 15.39
N ILE A 18 16.61 11.40 15.15
CA ILE A 18 16.33 10.82 13.83
C ILE A 18 15.90 11.93 12.84
N ASN A 19 15.03 12.84 13.26
CA ASN A 19 14.56 13.94 12.41
C ASN A 19 15.64 15.01 12.09
N GLN A 20 16.83 14.92 12.69
CA GLN A 20 17.99 15.70 12.28
C GLN A 20 18.81 15.02 11.16
N ILE A 21 18.50 13.77 10.84
CA ILE A 21 19.25 12.94 9.91
C ILE A 21 18.47 12.83 8.59
N PRO A 22 19.00 13.33 7.47
CA PRO A 22 18.45 13.08 6.15
C PRO A 22 18.41 11.57 5.84
N ARG A 23 17.23 11.08 5.47
CA ARG A 23 17.00 9.65 5.22
C ARG A 23 15.93 9.36 4.14
N PRO A 24 15.94 10.10 3.01
CA PRO A 24 15.03 9.78 1.92
C PRO A 24 15.31 8.37 1.39
N SER A 25 14.28 7.67 0.93
CA SER A 25 14.41 6.33 0.34
C SER A 25 15.52 6.28 -0.71
N LYS A 26 16.34 5.24 -0.68
CA LYS A 26 17.58 5.05 -1.47
C LYS A 26 18.79 5.93 -1.09
N HIS A 27 18.65 6.80 -0.10
CA HIS A 27 19.71 7.71 0.37
C HIS A 27 19.85 7.67 1.90
N GLU A 28 19.80 6.48 2.50
CA GLU A 28 19.82 6.25 3.96
C GLU A 28 21.22 6.17 4.56
N GLU A 29 22.28 6.50 3.81
CA GLU A 29 23.67 6.32 4.24
C GLU A 29 23.98 7.04 5.56
N GLN A 30 23.39 8.22 5.79
CA GLN A 30 23.56 8.97 7.04
C GLN A 30 22.89 8.27 8.21
N MET A 31 21.70 7.68 7.99
CA MET A 31 20.99 6.94 9.02
C MET A 31 21.69 5.62 9.36
N ILE A 32 22.20 4.89 8.36
CA ILE A 32 23.01 3.69 8.56
C ILE A 32 24.26 4.00 9.41
N GLU A 33 24.97 5.09 9.13
CA GLU A 33 26.15 5.48 9.91
C GLU A 33 25.75 5.89 11.34
N HIS A 34 24.65 6.61 11.52
CA HIS A 34 24.11 6.93 12.85
C HIS A 34 23.82 5.67 13.67
N LEU A 35 23.15 4.66 13.09
CA LEU A 35 22.87 3.39 13.75
C LEU A 35 24.14 2.62 14.13
N LYS A 36 25.16 2.62 13.28
CA LYS A 36 26.48 2.02 13.57
C LYS A 36 27.19 2.71 14.73
N GLU A 37 27.20 4.04 14.73
CA GLU A 37 27.79 4.84 15.80
C GLU A 37 27.02 4.65 17.11
N PHE A 38 25.69 4.58 17.04
CA PHE A 38 24.82 4.30 18.19
C PHE A 38 25.17 2.95 18.82
N GLY A 39 25.17 1.87 18.04
CA GLY A 39 25.50 0.54 18.56
C GLY A 39 26.91 0.48 19.15
N LYS A 40 27.90 1.10 18.48
CA LYS A 40 29.27 1.20 18.99
C LYS A 40 29.36 1.96 20.32
N SER A 41 28.67 3.08 20.46
CA SER A 41 28.69 3.90 21.68
C SER A 41 28.07 3.18 22.89
N HIS A 42 27.15 2.25 22.65
CA HIS A 42 26.49 1.42 23.65
C HIS A 42 27.15 0.04 23.84
N ASN A 43 28.26 -0.25 23.16
CA ASN A 43 28.94 -1.55 23.15
C ASN A 43 28.03 -2.73 22.71
N LEU A 44 27.11 -2.48 21.78
CA LEU A 44 26.18 -3.47 21.24
C LEU A 44 26.68 -4.04 19.91
N GLU A 45 26.47 -5.35 19.71
CA GLU A 45 26.76 -6.00 18.43
C GLU A 45 25.91 -5.33 17.32
N THR A 46 26.60 -4.79 16.32
CA THR A 46 25.94 -4.10 15.21
C THR A 46 26.46 -4.68 13.90
N VAL A 47 25.56 -5.13 13.05
CA VAL A 47 25.86 -5.71 11.73
C VAL A 47 25.07 -4.98 10.66
N VAL A 48 25.73 -4.69 9.54
CA VAL A 48 25.09 -4.17 8.33
C VAL A 48 25.20 -5.24 7.26
N ASP A 49 24.07 -5.58 6.63
CA ASP A 49 24.08 -6.54 5.53
C ASP A 49 24.49 -5.89 4.20
N LYS A 50 24.56 -6.68 3.12
CA LYS A 50 24.98 -6.20 1.78
C LYS A 50 23.99 -5.21 1.17
N THR A 51 22.75 -5.24 1.61
CA THR A 51 21.67 -4.37 1.13
C THR A 51 21.68 -3.03 1.86
N GLY A 52 22.27 -3.00 3.07
CA GLY A 52 22.34 -1.83 3.94
C GLY A 52 21.34 -1.87 5.09
N ASN A 53 20.66 -3.00 5.33
CA ASN A 53 19.89 -3.18 6.55
C ASN A 53 20.83 -3.23 7.75
N VAL A 54 20.39 -2.67 8.88
CA VAL A 54 21.17 -2.65 10.12
C VAL A 54 20.45 -3.51 11.17
N ILE A 55 21.21 -4.34 11.87
CA ILE A 55 20.75 -5.05 13.05
C ILE A 55 21.62 -4.71 14.23
N ILE A 56 21.00 -4.33 15.37
CA ILE A 56 21.66 -4.07 16.63
C ILE A 56 21.11 -5.05 17.66
N ARG A 57 22.00 -5.80 18.31
CA ARG A 57 21.66 -6.85 19.28
C ARG A 57 21.94 -6.43 20.69
N LYS A 58 20.94 -6.55 21.55
CA LYS A 58 21.05 -6.29 22.98
C LYS A 58 20.89 -7.60 23.76
N PRO A 59 21.85 -7.96 24.64
CA PRO A 59 21.70 -9.11 25.53
C PRO A 59 20.49 -8.97 26.45
N ALA A 60 19.97 -10.09 26.95
CA ALA A 60 18.92 -10.10 27.95
C ALA A 60 19.33 -9.35 29.22
N THR A 61 18.38 -8.73 29.88
CA THR A 61 18.56 -8.19 31.23
C THR A 61 18.68 -9.33 32.25
N PRO A 62 19.36 -9.12 33.40
CA PRO A 62 19.55 -10.18 34.39
C PRO A 62 18.25 -10.82 34.84
N GLY A 63 18.18 -12.16 34.72
CA GLY A 63 17.00 -12.98 35.05
C GLY A 63 16.05 -13.23 33.88
N TYR A 64 16.38 -12.74 32.67
CA TYR A 64 15.59 -12.93 31.43
C TYR A 64 16.36 -13.70 30.33
N GLU A 65 17.50 -14.30 30.65
CA GLU A 65 18.39 -14.97 29.68
C GLU A 65 17.76 -16.23 29.06
N ASP A 66 16.80 -16.83 29.74
CA ASP A 66 16.07 -18.03 29.30
C ASP A 66 14.82 -17.70 28.43
N ARG A 67 14.56 -16.42 28.14
CA ARG A 67 13.46 -16.00 27.28
C ARG A 67 13.79 -16.17 25.80
N GLU A 68 12.74 -16.33 24.97
CA GLU A 68 12.88 -16.29 23.52
C GLU A 68 13.52 -14.99 23.06
N THR A 69 14.25 -15.02 21.96
CA THR A 69 14.80 -13.84 21.32
C THR A 69 13.71 -13.16 20.51
N ILE A 70 13.44 -11.91 20.79
CA ILE A 70 12.50 -11.08 20.05
C ILE A 70 13.22 -10.18 19.05
N ILE A 71 12.65 -10.06 17.87
CA ILE A 71 13.04 -9.09 16.85
C ILE A 71 12.05 -7.93 16.92
N LEU A 72 12.53 -6.71 17.01
CA LEU A 72 11.78 -5.49 16.74
C LEU A 72 12.22 -5.01 15.37
N GLN A 73 11.30 -4.55 14.55
CA GLN A 73 11.61 -4.16 13.18
C GLN A 73 10.86 -2.90 12.77
N SER A 74 11.58 -2.01 12.13
CA SER A 74 11.11 -0.77 11.53
C SER A 74 11.89 -0.45 10.26
N HIS A 75 11.37 0.42 9.38
CA HIS A 75 12.17 0.92 8.27
C HIS A 75 12.80 2.28 8.57
N MET A 76 14.02 2.48 8.06
CA MET A 76 14.81 3.66 8.40
C MET A 76 14.65 4.84 7.42
N ASP A 77 14.11 4.60 6.22
CA ASP A 77 13.82 5.63 5.23
C ASP A 77 12.52 6.39 5.51
N MET A 78 12.17 7.33 4.68
CA MET A 78 10.90 8.06 4.72
C MET A 78 10.54 8.59 3.34
N VAL A 79 9.24 8.72 3.07
CA VAL A 79 8.75 9.49 1.93
C VAL A 79 9.05 10.97 2.13
N CYS A 80 9.59 11.61 1.10
CA CYS A 80 9.96 13.02 1.11
C CYS A 80 9.03 13.83 0.22
N ASP A 81 8.01 14.43 0.83
CA ASP A 81 7.08 15.35 0.18
C ASP A 81 7.00 16.69 0.92
N LYS A 82 6.72 17.78 0.19
CA LYS A 82 6.65 19.13 0.76
C LYS A 82 5.68 20.02 0.01
N LEU A 83 5.18 21.03 0.69
CA LEU A 83 4.38 22.10 0.06
C LEU A 83 5.24 22.87 -0.95
N VAL A 84 4.59 23.39 -1.98
CA VAL A 84 5.25 24.04 -3.14
C VAL A 84 6.15 25.22 -2.76
N ASP A 85 5.78 25.94 -1.71
CA ASP A 85 6.46 27.15 -1.20
C ASP A 85 7.46 26.87 -0.07
N VAL A 86 7.70 25.60 0.27
CA VAL A 86 8.67 25.19 1.29
C VAL A 86 10.02 24.87 0.65
N ASP A 87 11.06 25.59 1.08
CA ASP A 87 12.43 25.37 0.63
C ASP A 87 13.17 24.43 1.61
N VAL A 88 13.13 23.13 1.33
CA VAL A 88 13.79 22.06 2.08
C VAL A 88 14.48 21.10 1.09
N ASP A 89 15.74 20.79 1.34
CA ASP A 89 16.50 19.74 0.66
C ASP A 89 16.58 18.51 1.57
N PHE A 90 15.72 17.52 1.34
CA PHE A 90 15.66 16.29 2.16
C PHE A 90 16.95 15.47 2.21
N THR A 91 17.93 15.77 1.36
CA THR A 91 19.25 15.12 1.41
C THR A 91 20.23 15.79 2.39
N LYS A 92 19.83 16.96 2.95
CA LYS A 92 20.73 17.79 3.79
C LYS A 92 20.03 18.37 5.03
N ASP A 93 18.75 18.71 4.92
CA ASP A 93 18.05 19.49 5.91
C ASP A 93 17.30 18.59 6.90
N ALA A 94 17.24 19.03 8.14
CA ALA A 94 16.50 18.39 9.21
C ALA A 94 15.00 18.66 9.09
N ILE A 95 14.18 17.70 9.47
CA ILE A 95 12.72 17.85 9.59
C ILE A 95 12.38 18.72 10.79
N GLN A 96 11.67 19.81 10.57
CA GLN A 96 11.27 20.73 11.62
C GLN A 96 9.90 20.38 12.21
N THR A 97 9.91 19.72 13.36
CA THR A 97 8.68 19.27 14.03
C THR A 97 8.09 20.33 14.95
N TYR A 98 6.77 20.31 15.10
CA TYR A 98 6.02 21.10 16.10
C TYR A 98 4.85 20.29 16.65
N VAL A 99 4.28 20.77 17.77
CA VAL A 99 3.11 20.15 18.41
C VAL A 99 1.89 21.04 18.18
N ASP A 100 0.81 20.41 17.70
CA ASP A 100 -0.50 21.02 17.46
C ASP A 100 -1.56 20.21 18.24
N GLY A 101 -1.94 20.70 19.41
CA GLY A 101 -2.82 19.96 20.32
C GLY A 101 -2.20 18.66 20.82
N GLU A 102 -2.76 17.51 20.44
CA GLU A 102 -2.24 16.17 20.73
C GLU A 102 -1.43 15.58 19.56
N TRP A 103 -1.25 16.33 18.49
CA TRP A 103 -0.58 15.87 17.29
C TRP A 103 0.82 16.46 17.16
N MET A 104 1.78 15.65 16.76
CA MET A 104 3.07 16.10 16.27
C MET A 104 3.02 16.14 14.75
N LYS A 105 3.53 17.23 14.15
CA LYS A 105 3.55 17.52 12.73
C LYS A 105 4.88 18.12 12.30
N ALA A 106 5.13 18.19 11.00
CA ALA A 106 6.27 18.89 10.41
C ALA A 106 5.84 20.20 9.73
N LYS A 107 6.76 21.16 9.59
CA LYS A 107 6.50 22.47 9.00
C LYS A 107 6.51 22.41 7.48
N GLY A 108 5.41 21.97 6.89
CA GLY A 108 5.20 21.96 5.44
C GLY A 108 5.97 20.86 4.70
N THR A 109 6.42 19.84 5.43
CA THR A 109 7.01 18.62 4.89
C THR A 109 6.34 17.40 5.49
N THR A 110 6.57 16.20 4.94
CA THR A 110 6.35 14.93 5.64
C THR A 110 7.07 14.97 6.99
N LEU A 111 6.49 14.32 8.01
CA LEU A 111 7.03 14.24 9.36
C LEU A 111 8.09 13.14 9.49
N GLY A 112 7.94 12.07 8.72
CA GLY A 112 8.74 10.86 8.79
C GLY A 112 8.52 10.09 10.10
N ALA A 113 7.32 10.14 10.66
CA ALA A 113 6.93 9.28 11.77
C ALA A 113 6.67 7.84 11.29
N ASP A 114 6.27 7.69 10.07
CA ASP A 114 6.32 6.48 9.27
C ASP A 114 7.74 6.29 8.72
N ASP A 115 8.55 5.28 9.09
CA ASP A 115 8.48 4.53 10.36
C ASP A 115 9.58 4.99 11.35
N GLY A 116 9.91 6.29 11.30
CA GLY A 116 10.88 6.89 12.21
C GLY A 116 10.49 6.79 13.69
N ILE A 117 9.19 6.64 14.00
CA ILE A 117 8.75 6.45 15.39
C ILE A 117 9.02 5.00 15.85
N GLY A 118 8.89 4.01 14.99
CA GLY A 118 9.32 2.62 15.23
C GLY A 118 10.83 2.57 15.48
N CYS A 119 11.62 3.19 14.61
CA CYS A 119 13.07 3.35 14.82
C CYS A 119 13.40 3.99 16.19
N ALA A 120 12.65 5.03 16.58
CA ALA A 120 12.86 5.71 17.87
C ALA A 120 12.52 4.84 19.07
N ILE A 121 11.47 4.02 18.96
CA ILE A 121 11.10 3.03 20.00
C ILE A 121 12.22 2.00 20.17
N GLU A 122 12.73 1.45 19.08
CA GLU A 122 13.85 0.50 19.09
C GLU A 122 15.11 1.10 19.72
N LEU A 123 15.51 2.30 19.30
CA LEU A 123 16.66 3.00 19.86
C LEU A 123 16.48 3.32 21.37
N ALA A 124 15.26 3.65 21.79
CA ALA A 124 14.96 3.89 23.21
C ALA A 124 15.08 2.62 24.07
N ILE A 125 14.75 1.44 23.52
CA ILE A 125 14.97 0.14 24.18
C ILE A 125 16.47 -0.18 24.24
N LEU A 126 17.19 0.04 23.15
CA LEU A 126 18.63 -0.20 23.10
C LEU A 126 19.42 0.69 24.07
N ASP A 127 19.00 1.94 24.26
CA ASP A 127 19.63 2.95 25.16
C ASP A 127 19.30 2.73 26.65
N SER A 128 18.33 1.87 26.99
CA SER A 128 17.83 1.73 28.36
C SER A 128 18.53 0.60 29.13
N ASP A 129 18.82 0.84 30.43
CA ASP A 129 19.35 -0.17 31.35
C ASP A 129 18.30 -0.62 32.40
N ASP A 130 17.09 -0.05 32.37
CA ASP A 130 16.02 -0.25 33.33
C ASP A 130 14.81 -1.04 32.80
N ILE A 131 14.88 -1.54 31.58
CA ILE A 131 13.82 -2.34 30.93
C ILE A 131 14.12 -3.82 31.08
N GLU A 132 13.15 -4.58 31.58
CA GLU A 132 13.22 -6.05 31.68
C GLU A 132 12.87 -6.68 30.35
N HIS A 133 13.81 -7.42 29.73
CA HIS A 133 13.63 -8.08 28.44
C HIS A 133 14.54 -9.29 28.25
N GLY A 134 14.10 -10.26 27.45
CA GLY A 134 14.96 -11.31 26.88
C GLY A 134 15.98 -10.73 25.88
N PRO A 135 16.73 -11.56 25.15
CA PRO A 135 17.58 -11.06 24.07
C PRO A 135 16.75 -10.33 23.02
N VAL A 136 17.20 -9.14 22.59
CA VAL A 136 16.50 -8.30 21.60
C VAL A 136 17.38 -8.12 20.36
N GLU A 137 16.79 -8.24 19.19
CA GLU A 137 17.36 -7.83 17.91
C GLU A 137 16.53 -6.67 17.36
N CYS A 138 17.12 -5.48 17.22
CA CYS A 138 16.49 -4.33 16.54
C CYS A 138 16.95 -4.30 15.10
N VAL A 139 16.01 -4.37 14.16
CA VAL A 139 16.25 -4.50 12.71
C VAL A 139 15.70 -3.28 12.00
N PHE A 140 16.59 -2.51 11.40
CA PHE A 140 16.26 -1.32 10.64
C PHE A 140 16.45 -1.63 9.15
N THR A 141 15.36 -1.70 8.41
CA THR A 141 15.38 -1.94 6.96
C THR A 141 15.53 -0.65 6.18
N ARG A 142 16.05 -0.72 4.97
CA ARG A 142 16.19 0.42 4.07
C ARG A 142 15.22 0.32 2.89
N ASP A 143 14.89 1.50 2.31
CA ASP A 143 14.15 1.62 1.05
C ASP A 143 12.87 0.76 1.05
N GLU A 144 12.08 0.88 2.12
CA GLU A 144 10.77 0.26 2.23
C GLU A 144 9.81 0.91 1.24
N GLU A 145 9.72 2.23 1.28
CA GLU A 145 8.73 3.11 0.67
C GLU A 145 8.72 3.09 -0.88
N THR A 146 9.82 2.68 -1.50
CA THR A 146 9.91 2.67 -2.96
C THR A 146 10.03 1.27 -3.58
N GLY A 147 10.01 0.20 -2.75
CA GLY A 147 10.07 -1.15 -3.26
C GLY A 147 10.50 -2.25 -2.31
N LEU A 148 10.45 -2.02 -0.99
CA LEU A 148 10.82 -3.02 0.02
C LEU A 148 12.24 -3.60 -0.20
N THR A 149 13.15 -2.78 -0.74
CA THR A 149 14.46 -3.23 -1.25
C THR A 149 15.30 -3.87 -0.15
N GLY A 150 15.25 -3.30 1.06
CA GLY A 150 15.95 -3.84 2.23
C GLY A 150 15.49 -5.25 2.59
N ALA A 151 14.20 -5.42 2.79
CA ALA A 151 13.61 -6.72 3.11
C ALA A 151 13.81 -7.73 1.97
N HIS A 152 13.69 -7.29 0.71
CA HIS A 152 13.99 -8.13 -0.46
C HIS A 152 15.42 -8.63 -0.50
N GLY A 153 16.38 -7.76 -0.23
CA GLY A 153 17.81 -8.06 -0.28
C GLY A 153 18.35 -8.76 0.98
N MET A 154 17.59 -8.79 2.07
CA MET A 154 18.03 -9.41 3.34
C MET A 154 18.35 -10.88 3.16
N GLU A 155 19.54 -11.30 3.60
CA GLU A 155 19.97 -12.69 3.53
C GLU A 155 19.35 -13.53 4.67
N ALA A 156 18.98 -14.77 4.40
CA ALA A 156 18.51 -15.69 5.43
C ALA A 156 19.60 -15.90 6.52
N GLY A 157 19.19 -15.83 7.79
CA GLY A 157 20.10 -15.93 8.94
C GLY A 157 20.66 -14.58 9.43
N PHE A 158 20.30 -13.45 8.81
CA PHE A 158 20.61 -12.12 9.34
C PHE A 158 19.92 -11.90 10.69
N MET A 159 18.63 -12.23 10.78
CA MET A 159 17.89 -12.33 12.03
C MET A 159 18.02 -13.73 12.63
N LYS A 160 18.08 -13.84 13.96
CA LYS A 160 18.22 -15.10 14.70
C LYS A 160 17.02 -15.39 15.61
N GLY A 161 16.22 -14.38 15.93
CA GLY A 161 15.01 -14.52 16.74
C GLY A 161 13.93 -15.36 16.04
N ASN A 162 13.02 -15.93 16.82
CA ASN A 162 11.87 -16.71 16.35
C ASN A 162 10.54 -15.95 16.44
N MET A 163 10.55 -14.75 17.04
CA MET A 163 9.40 -13.88 17.20
C MET A 163 9.77 -12.49 16.69
N LEU A 164 8.86 -11.84 15.97
CA LEU A 164 9.07 -10.51 15.41
C LEU A 164 7.87 -9.61 15.65
N ILE A 165 8.14 -8.41 16.14
CA ILE A 165 7.19 -7.30 16.20
C ILE A 165 7.64 -6.27 15.16
N ASN A 166 6.84 -6.08 14.12
CA ASN A 166 6.96 -4.96 13.20
C ASN A 166 6.26 -3.74 13.82
N LEU A 167 6.88 -2.57 13.77
CA LEU A 167 6.41 -1.35 14.42
C LEU A 167 5.80 -0.34 13.44
N ASP A 168 5.60 -0.77 12.22
CA ASP A 168 5.20 0.00 11.05
C ASP A 168 3.66 0.00 10.83
N SER A 169 2.88 0.00 11.90
CA SER A 169 1.42 0.11 11.84
C SER A 169 0.96 1.48 12.30
N GLU A 170 -0.10 1.99 11.68
CA GLU A 170 -0.55 3.37 11.77
C GLU A 170 -1.80 3.58 12.65
N ASP A 171 -2.25 2.55 13.37
CA ASP A 171 -3.45 2.63 14.22
C ASP A 171 -3.23 1.93 15.55
N GLU A 172 -3.20 2.70 16.64
CA GLU A 172 -3.15 2.16 18.00
C GLU A 172 -4.39 1.32 18.29
N GLY A 173 -4.19 0.17 18.93
CA GLY A 173 -5.27 -0.79 19.25
C GLY A 173 -5.57 -1.77 18.14
N LEU A 174 -4.88 -1.69 16.99
CA LEU A 174 -4.87 -2.73 15.96
C LEU A 174 -3.62 -3.60 16.08
N ILE A 175 -3.79 -4.90 15.88
CA ILE A 175 -2.71 -5.88 15.77
C ILE A 175 -2.88 -6.59 14.44
N PHE A 176 -1.97 -6.35 13.51
CA PHE A 176 -1.96 -7.06 12.25
C PHE A 176 -1.23 -8.40 12.39
N VAL A 177 -1.81 -9.44 11.80
CA VAL A 177 -1.32 -10.83 11.84
C VAL A 177 -1.25 -11.46 10.44
N SER A 178 -1.55 -10.68 9.41
CA SER A 178 -1.56 -11.12 8.01
C SER A 178 -1.44 -9.91 7.09
N CYS A 179 -0.78 -10.09 5.95
CA CYS A 179 -0.80 -9.10 4.87
C CYS A 179 -0.93 -9.78 3.50
N ALA A 180 -1.43 -9.04 2.50
CA ALA A 180 -1.52 -9.55 1.14
C ALA A 180 -0.17 -9.46 0.43
N GLY A 181 0.13 -10.49 -0.37
CA GLY A 181 1.10 -10.40 -1.46
C GLY A 181 0.46 -9.77 -2.69
N GLY A 182 1.27 -9.44 -3.67
CA GLY A 182 0.78 -8.82 -4.89
C GLY A 182 1.62 -9.10 -6.12
N GLN A 183 0.99 -8.90 -7.27
CA GLN A 183 1.62 -8.99 -8.57
C GLN A 183 0.92 -8.07 -9.57
N THR A 184 1.68 -7.50 -10.50
CA THR A 184 1.17 -6.59 -11.52
C THR A 184 1.25 -7.25 -12.90
N ILE A 185 0.23 -7.02 -13.73
CA ILE A 185 0.19 -7.41 -15.13
C ILE A 185 0.20 -6.15 -16.00
N HIS A 186 1.05 -6.16 -17.01
CA HIS A 186 1.05 -5.20 -18.09
C HIS A 186 0.56 -5.90 -19.35
N ALA A 187 -0.54 -5.43 -19.94
CA ALA A 187 -1.08 -5.93 -21.19
C ALA A 187 -1.01 -4.84 -22.26
N THR A 188 -0.50 -5.18 -23.44
CA THR A 188 -0.33 -4.25 -24.56
C THR A 188 -1.04 -4.79 -25.79
N PHE A 189 -1.94 -3.99 -26.33
CA PHE A 189 -2.57 -4.22 -27.64
C PHE A 189 -1.92 -3.31 -28.66
N ASP A 190 -1.10 -3.85 -29.54
CA ASP A 190 -0.60 -3.10 -30.69
C ASP A 190 -1.72 -2.94 -31.73
N PHE A 191 -1.80 -1.76 -32.34
CA PHE A 191 -2.79 -1.46 -33.36
C PHE A 191 -2.26 -0.53 -34.44
N SER A 192 -2.96 -0.51 -35.59
CA SER A 192 -2.82 0.52 -36.62
C SER A 192 -3.95 1.53 -36.50
N ARG A 193 -3.66 2.78 -36.84
CA ARG A 193 -4.70 3.81 -36.95
C ARG A 193 -5.29 3.83 -38.34
N GLU A 194 -6.60 3.97 -38.38
CA GLU A 194 -7.39 4.07 -39.60
C GLU A 194 -8.18 5.37 -39.62
N LYS A 195 -8.42 5.90 -40.81
CA LYS A 195 -9.34 7.03 -40.96
C LYS A 195 -10.77 6.56 -40.80
N ALA A 196 -11.52 7.22 -39.94
CA ALA A 196 -12.96 6.94 -39.83
C ALA A 196 -13.66 7.14 -41.19
N PRO A 197 -14.55 6.23 -41.57
CA PRO A 197 -15.36 6.41 -42.79
C PRO A 197 -16.22 7.67 -42.70
N ALA A 198 -16.61 8.20 -43.85
CA ALA A 198 -17.58 9.30 -43.88
C ALA A 198 -18.92 8.89 -43.25
N GLY A 199 -19.57 9.80 -42.55
CA GLY A 199 -20.87 9.51 -41.92
C GLY A 199 -20.78 9.10 -40.43
N TYR A 200 -19.60 9.17 -39.82
CA TYR A 200 -19.41 8.94 -38.39
C TYR A 200 -19.33 10.27 -37.59
N PHE A 201 -19.89 10.24 -36.38
CA PHE A 201 -19.92 11.36 -35.43
C PHE A 201 -19.10 11.01 -34.20
N PHE A 202 -18.17 11.89 -33.85
CA PHE A 202 -17.25 11.68 -32.73
C PHE A 202 -17.77 12.24 -31.43
N LEU A 203 -17.67 11.41 -30.38
CA LEU A 203 -18.09 11.68 -29.03
C LEU A 203 -16.91 11.46 -28.08
N LYS A 204 -16.84 12.32 -27.07
CA LYS A 204 -15.89 12.23 -25.96
C LYS A 204 -16.66 12.06 -24.66
N LEU A 205 -16.45 10.94 -24.01
CA LEU A 205 -16.95 10.67 -22.66
C LEU A 205 -15.90 11.03 -21.62
N SER A 206 -16.35 11.53 -20.48
CA SER A 206 -15.48 11.73 -19.33
C SER A 206 -16.19 11.38 -18.03
N ILE A 207 -15.43 10.78 -17.11
CA ILE A 207 -15.81 10.56 -15.71
C ILE A 207 -14.79 11.26 -14.84
N LYS A 208 -15.25 11.99 -13.81
CA LYS A 208 -14.42 12.69 -12.84
C LYS A 208 -15.07 12.64 -11.45
N GLY A 209 -14.30 12.95 -10.42
CA GLY A 209 -14.82 13.13 -9.07
C GLY A 209 -15.15 11.83 -8.32
N LEU A 210 -14.70 10.66 -8.81
CA LEU A 210 -14.72 9.44 -8.02
C LEU A 210 -13.73 9.53 -6.86
N ASN A 211 -14.02 8.86 -5.76
CA ASN A 211 -13.16 8.85 -4.59
C ASN A 211 -11.79 8.20 -4.87
N GLY A 212 -11.77 7.14 -5.67
CA GLY A 212 -10.55 6.36 -5.88
C GLY A 212 -10.09 5.70 -4.58
N GLY A 213 -8.77 5.59 -4.38
CA GLY A 213 -8.17 5.04 -3.16
C GLY A 213 -7.12 3.99 -3.44
N HIS A 214 -6.57 3.41 -2.37
CA HIS A 214 -5.57 2.36 -2.48
C HIS A 214 -6.20 1.04 -2.94
N SER A 215 -5.57 0.35 -3.91
CA SER A 215 -6.09 -0.90 -4.48
C SER A 215 -6.04 -2.11 -3.54
N GLY A 216 -5.49 -1.95 -2.35
CA GLY A 216 -5.55 -2.89 -1.24
C GLY A 216 -6.61 -2.47 -0.23
N ASP A 217 -6.31 -1.47 0.61
CA ASP A 217 -7.11 -1.07 1.78
C ASP A 217 -8.49 -0.49 1.47
N ASP A 218 -8.67 -0.02 0.25
CA ASP A 218 -9.95 0.57 -0.16
C ASP A 218 -10.74 -0.31 -1.15
N ILE A 219 -10.22 -1.48 -1.53
CA ILE A 219 -10.81 -2.31 -2.59
C ILE A 219 -12.19 -2.87 -2.22
N ASP A 220 -12.46 -3.10 -0.94
CA ASP A 220 -13.73 -3.58 -0.40
C ASP A 220 -14.73 -2.46 -0.10
N LYS A 221 -14.31 -1.20 -0.16
CA LYS A 221 -15.16 -0.03 0.16
C LYS A 221 -16.18 0.30 -0.92
N LYS A 222 -16.37 -0.60 -1.89
CA LYS A 222 -17.33 -0.47 -3.00
C LYS A 222 -17.19 0.83 -3.78
N ARG A 223 -15.94 1.31 -3.93
CA ARG A 223 -15.64 2.49 -4.75
C ARG A 223 -15.70 2.14 -6.23
N ALA A 224 -16.17 3.09 -7.02
CA ALA A 224 -16.28 2.92 -8.47
C ALA A 224 -14.89 2.95 -9.14
N ASN A 225 -14.73 2.13 -10.17
CA ASN A 225 -13.56 2.12 -11.05
C ASN A 225 -13.94 2.75 -12.40
N ALA A 226 -13.36 3.90 -12.75
CA ALA A 226 -13.67 4.65 -13.96
C ALA A 226 -13.44 3.82 -15.25
N ILE A 227 -12.44 2.94 -15.26
CA ILE A 227 -12.15 2.06 -16.42
C ILE A 227 -13.32 1.11 -16.65
N LYS A 228 -13.80 0.47 -15.58
CA LYS A 228 -14.89 -0.52 -15.68
C LYS A 228 -16.21 0.14 -16.08
N ILE A 229 -16.50 1.34 -15.60
CA ILE A 229 -17.70 2.08 -15.97
C ILE A 229 -17.66 2.45 -17.47
N LEU A 230 -16.55 3.03 -17.95
CA LEU A 230 -16.40 3.40 -19.35
C LEU A 230 -16.42 2.17 -20.27
N ALA A 231 -15.73 1.10 -19.88
CA ALA A 231 -15.72 -0.15 -20.65
C ALA A 231 -17.12 -0.77 -20.76
N ARG A 232 -17.89 -0.76 -19.66
CA ARG A 232 -19.29 -1.25 -19.62
C ARG A 232 -20.17 -0.49 -20.62
N PHE A 233 -20.08 0.83 -20.68
CA PHE A 233 -20.85 1.62 -21.63
C PHE A 233 -20.42 1.34 -23.07
N LEU A 234 -19.12 1.31 -23.35
CA LEU A 234 -18.64 1.03 -24.70
C LEU A 234 -19.06 -0.38 -25.17
N TYR A 235 -19.00 -1.37 -24.29
CA TYR A 235 -19.44 -2.73 -24.59
C TYR A 235 -20.94 -2.77 -24.92
N MET A 236 -21.77 -2.09 -24.13
CA MET A 236 -23.21 -1.99 -24.40
C MET A 236 -23.51 -1.35 -25.76
N GLU A 237 -22.80 -0.27 -26.10
CA GLU A 237 -22.99 0.39 -27.39
C GLU A 237 -22.45 -0.44 -28.55
N MET A 238 -21.34 -1.13 -28.38
CA MET A 238 -20.79 -2.05 -29.38
C MET A 238 -21.79 -3.17 -29.75
N GLU A 239 -22.49 -3.72 -28.74
CA GLU A 239 -23.51 -4.76 -28.94
C GLU A 239 -24.84 -4.21 -29.56
N LYS A 240 -25.16 -2.95 -29.33
CA LYS A 240 -26.39 -2.33 -29.83
C LYS A 240 -26.27 -1.83 -31.26
N GLN A 241 -25.12 -1.34 -31.67
CA GLN A 241 -24.92 -0.75 -32.99
C GLN A 241 -24.66 -1.81 -34.05
N GLU A 242 -25.45 -1.84 -35.11
CA GLU A 242 -25.33 -2.82 -36.19
C GLU A 242 -23.94 -2.82 -36.85
N ASP A 243 -23.31 -1.63 -36.96
CA ASP A 243 -21.97 -1.45 -37.50
C ASP A 243 -20.89 -1.29 -36.41
N GLY A 244 -21.23 -1.57 -35.14
CA GLY A 244 -20.35 -1.37 -33.99
C GLY A 244 -20.05 0.11 -33.69
N ILE A 245 -18.99 0.30 -32.92
CA ILE A 245 -18.44 1.64 -32.59
C ILE A 245 -16.99 1.71 -33.11
N LEU A 246 -16.48 2.92 -33.33
CA LEU A 246 -15.07 3.14 -33.70
C LEU A 246 -14.35 3.80 -32.53
N LEU A 247 -13.44 3.10 -31.88
CA LEU A 247 -12.67 3.63 -30.75
C LEU A 247 -11.47 4.45 -31.27
N ALA A 248 -11.27 5.64 -30.75
CA ALA A 248 -10.09 6.46 -31.03
C ALA A 248 -9.09 6.50 -29.89
N SER A 249 -9.57 6.58 -28.64
CA SER A 249 -8.69 6.54 -27.45
C SER A 249 -9.45 6.15 -26.20
N PHE A 250 -8.73 5.56 -25.24
CA PHE A 250 -9.19 5.27 -23.88
C PHE A 250 -8.07 5.60 -22.91
N ASN A 251 -8.30 6.54 -21.98
CA ASN A 251 -7.30 6.95 -21.00
C ASN A 251 -7.93 7.07 -19.61
N SER A 252 -7.42 6.35 -18.64
CA SER A 252 -7.91 6.36 -17.26
C SER A 252 -6.87 5.77 -16.30
N GLY A 253 -6.80 6.29 -15.07
CA GLY A 253 -5.85 5.84 -14.07
C GLY A 253 -4.40 6.22 -14.38
N LYS A 254 -3.53 6.12 -13.37
CA LYS A 254 -2.09 6.46 -13.50
C LYS A 254 -1.19 5.54 -12.67
N MET A 255 -1.65 5.15 -11.48
CA MET A 255 -0.86 4.41 -10.50
C MET A 255 -1.34 2.96 -10.43
N HIS A 256 -0.42 2.00 -10.44
CA HIS A 256 -0.73 0.58 -10.38
C HIS A 256 -1.45 0.15 -9.09
N ASN A 257 -1.22 0.87 -7.99
CA ASN A 257 -1.78 0.60 -6.67
C ASN A 257 -2.98 1.50 -6.30
N ALA A 258 -3.59 2.18 -7.27
CA ALA A 258 -4.74 3.04 -7.03
C ALA A 258 -5.97 2.59 -7.83
N ILE A 259 -7.17 2.81 -7.27
CA ILE A 259 -8.45 2.65 -7.95
C ILE A 259 -8.65 3.87 -8.87
N PRO A 260 -8.85 3.70 -10.19
CA PRO A 260 -9.01 4.81 -11.14
C PRO A 260 -10.21 5.69 -10.81
N ARG A 261 -9.97 6.97 -10.53
CA ARG A 261 -11.00 7.94 -10.13
C ARG A 261 -11.48 8.87 -11.23
N ASP A 262 -10.82 8.83 -12.37
CA ASP A 262 -11.14 9.61 -13.55
C ASP A 262 -10.86 8.83 -14.83
N GLY A 263 -11.51 9.20 -15.92
CA GLY A 263 -11.27 8.57 -17.21
C GLY A 263 -11.90 9.33 -18.36
N GLN A 264 -11.37 9.10 -19.54
CA GLN A 264 -11.81 9.70 -20.78
C GLN A 264 -11.72 8.72 -21.94
N VAL A 265 -12.74 8.72 -22.78
CA VAL A 265 -12.81 7.93 -24.00
C VAL A 265 -13.24 8.80 -25.18
N VAL A 266 -12.60 8.61 -26.32
CA VAL A 266 -13.05 9.16 -27.61
C VAL A 266 -13.43 8.03 -28.52
N PHE A 267 -14.66 8.07 -29.05
CA PHE A 267 -15.17 7.05 -29.97
C PHE A 267 -16.12 7.70 -30.98
N ALA A 268 -16.45 6.98 -32.02
CA ALA A 268 -17.39 7.45 -33.04
C ALA A 268 -18.47 6.42 -33.31
N VAL A 269 -19.65 6.91 -33.66
CA VAL A 269 -20.83 6.13 -34.10
C VAL A 269 -21.37 6.72 -35.37
N LYS A 270 -22.22 5.98 -36.12
CA LYS A 270 -22.90 6.54 -37.27
C LYS A 270 -23.71 7.78 -36.91
N ASN A 271 -23.76 8.77 -37.81
CA ASN A 271 -24.47 10.03 -37.59
C ASN A 271 -25.94 9.83 -37.18
N GLU A 272 -26.62 8.85 -37.73
CA GLU A 272 -28.00 8.51 -37.39
C GLU A 272 -28.17 7.94 -35.99
N ALA A 273 -27.14 7.30 -35.44
CA ALA A 273 -27.16 6.73 -34.07
C ALA A 273 -26.85 7.74 -32.96
N LYS A 274 -26.27 8.90 -33.28
CA LYS A 274 -25.71 9.85 -32.27
C LYS A 274 -26.69 10.27 -31.18
N GLU A 275 -27.96 10.53 -31.53
CA GLU A 275 -28.95 10.97 -30.54
C GLU A 275 -29.42 9.81 -29.65
N GLN A 276 -29.47 8.59 -30.20
CA GLN A 276 -29.75 7.39 -29.40
C GLN A 276 -28.62 7.12 -28.39
N VAL A 277 -27.37 7.19 -28.84
CA VAL A 277 -26.19 7.01 -27.95
C VAL A 277 -26.15 8.07 -26.85
N ARG A 278 -26.57 9.32 -27.12
CA ARG A 278 -26.71 10.35 -26.06
C ARG A 278 -27.80 10.03 -25.06
N ALA A 279 -28.93 9.52 -25.53
CA ALA A 279 -30.02 9.08 -24.66
C ALA A 279 -29.59 7.89 -23.80
N ASP A 280 -28.92 6.91 -24.41
CA ASP A 280 -28.39 5.73 -23.73
C ASP A 280 -27.34 6.12 -22.66
N TRP A 281 -26.47 7.10 -22.95
CA TRP A 281 -25.53 7.64 -21.96
C TRP A 281 -26.23 8.27 -20.75
N ASN A 282 -27.28 9.07 -20.97
CA ASN A 282 -27.99 9.68 -19.87
C ASN A 282 -28.71 8.66 -18.98
N ILE A 283 -29.26 7.59 -19.58
CA ILE A 283 -29.87 6.49 -18.84
C ILE A 283 -28.78 5.73 -18.04
N PHE A 284 -27.72 5.36 -18.73
CA PHE A 284 -26.60 4.62 -18.13
C PHE A 284 -25.96 5.38 -16.96
N THR A 285 -25.71 6.68 -17.10
CA THR A 285 -25.10 7.47 -16.02
C THR A 285 -26.02 7.58 -14.82
N SER A 286 -27.34 7.72 -15.03
CA SER A 286 -28.30 7.71 -13.93
C SER A 286 -28.34 6.35 -13.19
N GLU A 287 -28.22 5.23 -13.90
CA GLU A 287 -28.13 3.91 -13.28
C GLU A 287 -26.82 3.77 -12.47
N VAL A 288 -25.68 4.25 -12.98
CA VAL A 288 -24.39 4.22 -12.28
C VAL A 288 -24.41 5.15 -11.06
N GLU A 289 -25.04 6.34 -11.16
CA GLU A 289 -25.24 7.23 -10.02
C GLU A 289 -26.07 6.56 -8.91
N ASP A 290 -27.09 5.79 -9.25
CA ASP A 290 -27.87 5.02 -8.27
C ASP A 290 -27.05 3.85 -7.69
N GLU A 291 -26.30 3.11 -8.49
CA GLU A 291 -25.42 2.01 -8.04
C GLU A 291 -24.42 2.47 -6.98
N PHE A 292 -23.86 3.67 -7.12
CA PHE A 292 -22.77 4.19 -6.29
C PHE A 292 -23.15 5.40 -5.41
N HIS A 293 -24.45 5.68 -5.22
CA HIS A 293 -24.94 6.87 -4.53
C HIS A 293 -24.41 7.05 -3.10
N VAL A 294 -24.00 5.97 -2.43
CA VAL A 294 -23.43 6.01 -1.08
C VAL A 294 -21.94 6.33 -1.09
N THR A 295 -21.22 5.72 -2.03
CA THR A 295 -19.74 5.75 -2.04
C THR A 295 -19.15 6.84 -2.94
N GLU A 296 -19.92 7.38 -3.92
CA GLU A 296 -19.40 8.31 -4.93
C GLU A 296 -20.26 9.59 -5.04
N GLN A 297 -20.30 10.38 -3.97
CA GLN A 297 -21.16 11.56 -3.89
C GLN A 297 -20.75 12.74 -4.81
N SER A 298 -19.51 12.74 -5.32
CA SER A 298 -18.96 13.80 -6.17
C SER A 298 -18.74 13.34 -7.62
N MET A 299 -19.33 12.21 -8.01
CA MET A 299 -19.24 11.65 -9.35
C MET A 299 -19.82 12.61 -10.40
N HIS A 300 -19.11 12.80 -11.49
CA HIS A 300 -19.52 13.68 -12.57
C HIS A 300 -19.24 13.05 -13.93
N PHE A 301 -20.29 13.00 -14.76
CA PHE A 301 -20.23 12.46 -16.12
C PHE A 301 -20.41 13.57 -17.16
N SER A 302 -19.71 13.46 -18.27
CA SER A 302 -19.94 14.33 -19.42
C SER A 302 -19.85 13.58 -20.75
N MET A 303 -20.63 13.99 -21.72
CA MET A 303 -20.53 13.58 -23.12
C MET A 303 -20.52 14.83 -23.99
N GLU A 304 -19.46 15.00 -24.77
CA GLU A 304 -19.24 16.13 -25.64
C GLU A 304 -19.01 15.68 -27.08
N SER A 305 -19.37 16.51 -28.04
CA SER A 305 -18.94 16.33 -29.44
C SER A 305 -17.46 16.70 -29.56
N THR A 306 -16.72 15.99 -30.39
CA THR A 306 -15.32 16.32 -30.67
C THR A 306 -15.03 16.23 -32.17
N ASP A 307 -13.89 16.78 -32.58
CA ASP A 307 -13.44 16.71 -33.96
C ASP A 307 -13.10 15.25 -34.34
N ALA A 308 -13.21 14.95 -35.63
CA ALA A 308 -12.86 13.66 -36.19
C ALA A 308 -11.34 13.42 -36.07
N VAL A 309 -10.97 12.27 -35.55
CA VAL A 309 -9.58 11.81 -35.42
C VAL A 309 -9.45 10.40 -36.01
N ASP A 310 -8.21 9.97 -36.25
CA ASP A 310 -7.95 8.60 -36.64
C ASP A 310 -8.33 7.62 -35.52
N VAL A 311 -8.97 6.50 -35.91
CA VAL A 311 -9.48 5.49 -34.97
C VAL A 311 -8.55 4.29 -34.89
N ILE A 312 -8.69 3.51 -33.86
CA ILE A 312 -8.02 2.23 -33.68
C ILE A 312 -8.65 1.21 -34.60
N GLU A 313 -7.84 0.34 -35.22
CA GLU A 313 -8.31 -0.80 -36.00
C GLU A 313 -9.43 -1.56 -35.28
N SER A 314 -10.62 -1.68 -35.91
CA SER A 314 -11.84 -2.15 -35.25
C SER A 314 -11.69 -3.50 -34.54
N GLN A 315 -11.00 -4.45 -35.16
CA GLN A 315 -10.81 -5.79 -34.57
C GLN A 315 -10.01 -5.73 -33.23
N VAL A 316 -9.06 -4.81 -33.12
CA VAL A 316 -8.29 -4.62 -31.89
C VAL A 316 -9.14 -3.90 -30.87
N ALA A 317 -9.85 -2.84 -31.26
CA ALA A 317 -10.75 -2.08 -30.41
C ALA A 317 -11.83 -2.97 -29.77
N ASP A 318 -12.50 -3.80 -30.57
CA ASP A 318 -13.56 -4.70 -30.09
C ASP A 318 -13.02 -5.69 -29.07
N ARG A 319 -11.88 -6.35 -29.36
CA ARG A 319 -11.25 -7.31 -28.46
C ARG A 319 -10.79 -6.65 -27.16
N PHE A 320 -10.26 -5.43 -27.24
CA PHE A 320 -9.87 -4.64 -26.09
C PHE A 320 -11.08 -4.30 -25.19
N ILE A 321 -12.19 -3.82 -25.77
CA ILE A 321 -13.42 -3.50 -25.03
C ILE A 321 -13.97 -4.76 -24.36
N MET A 322 -14.06 -5.87 -25.10
CA MET A 322 -14.50 -7.15 -24.55
C MET A 322 -13.61 -7.64 -23.41
N ALA A 323 -12.28 -7.50 -23.54
CA ALA A 323 -11.35 -7.89 -22.48
C ALA A 323 -11.54 -7.06 -21.22
N LEU A 324 -11.67 -5.73 -21.35
CA LEU A 324 -11.95 -4.84 -20.20
C LEU A 324 -13.28 -5.16 -19.53
N GLN A 325 -14.30 -5.54 -20.30
CA GLN A 325 -15.60 -5.96 -19.75
C GLN A 325 -15.48 -7.28 -18.98
N ALA A 326 -14.76 -8.25 -19.56
CA ALA A 326 -14.67 -9.62 -19.04
C ALA A 326 -13.72 -9.78 -17.84
N VAL A 327 -12.65 -8.96 -17.75
CA VAL A 327 -11.66 -9.09 -16.69
C VAL A 327 -12.24 -8.73 -15.33
N ASP A 328 -11.94 -9.55 -14.31
CA ASP A 328 -12.37 -9.32 -12.94
C ASP A 328 -11.76 -8.04 -12.35
N ASN A 329 -12.55 -7.35 -11.50
CA ASN A 329 -12.14 -6.15 -10.79
C ASN A 329 -12.87 -6.04 -9.44
N GLY A 330 -12.17 -5.61 -8.41
CA GLY A 330 -12.68 -5.50 -7.06
C GLY A 330 -12.31 -6.67 -6.16
N PRO A 331 -12.94 -6.78 -4.97
CA PRO A 331 -12.75 -7.92 -4.08
C PRO A 331 -13.45 -9.16 -4.66
N LEU A 332 -12.79 -10.31 -4.62
CA LEU A 332 -13.29 -11.57 -5.19
C LEU A 332 -13.62 -12.60 -4.12
N THR A 333 -12.76 -12.74 -3.11
CA THR A 333 -12.96 -13.64 -1.98
C THR A 333 -12.54 -12.97 -0.68
N HIS A 334 -13.08 -13.47 0.44
CA HIS A 334 -12.69 -13.05 1.79
C HIS A 334 -11.96 -14.20 2.49
N CYS A 335 -11.20 -13.85 3.54
CA CYS A 335 -10.45 -14.81 4.32
C CYS A 335 -11.36 -15.83 5.01
N GLN A 336 -10.88 -17.07 5.13
CA GLN A 336 -11.65 -18.16 5.77
C GLN A 336 -11.37 -18.25 7.28
N ASP A 337 -10.26 -17.66 7.77
CA ASP A 337 -9.93 -17.63 9.19
C ASP A 337 -10.84 -16.65 9.93
N GLU A 338 -11.52 -17.10 10.97
CA GLU A 338 -12.54 -16.32 11.70
C GLU A 338 -12.02 -14.99 12.23
N ALA A 339 -10.75 -14.96 12.70
CA ALA A 339 -10.13 -13.75 13.26
C ALA A 339 -9.94 -12.62 12.23
N ILE A 340 -9.88 -12.95 10.96
CA ILE A 340 -9.67 -12.00 9.84
C ILE A 340 -10.70 -12.17 8.72
N ALA A 341 -11.88 -12.74 9.02
CA ALA A 341 -12.89 -13.06 8.02
C ALA A 341 -13.44 -11.84 7.26
N GLU A 342 -13.33 -10.65 7.83
CA GLU A 342 -13.71 -9.40 7.15
C GLU A 342 -12.66 -8.94 6.12
N MET A 343 -11.42 -9.45 6.20
CA MET A 343 -10.37 -9.11 5.26
C MET A 343 -10.65 -9.72 3.88
N VAL A 344 -10.46 -8.93 2.84
CA VAL A 344 -10.40 -9.46 1.46
C VAL A 344 -9.22 -10.43 1.36
N GLU A 345 -9.47 -11.65 0.90
CA GLU A 345 -8.42 -12.62 0.61
C GLU A 345 -7.75 -12.31 -0.74
N THR A 346 -8.58 -12.24 -1.80
CA THR A 346 -8.12 -12.06 -3.18
C THR A 346 -8.88 -10.94 -3.87
N SER A 347 -8.14 -10.07 -4.55
CA SER A 347 -8.69 -8.98 -5.35
C SER A 347 -7.95 -8.78 -6.67
N SER A 348 -8.61 -8.06 -7.58
CA SER A 348 -8.02 -7.55 -8.81
C SER A 348 -8.40 -6.09 -8.99
N ASN A 349 -7.49 -5.26 -9.47
CA ASN A 349 -7.74 -3.86 -9.80
C ASN A 349 -7.20 -3.56 -11.20
N VAL A 350 -8.07 -3.22 -12.15
CA VAL A 350 -7.66 -2.64 -13.42
C VAL A 350 -7.29 -1.19 -13.13
N ALA A 351 -6.00 -0.91 -13.07
CA ALA A 351 -5.44 0.29 -12.47
C ALA A 351 -5.21 1.44 -13.46
N SER A 352 -4.84 1.13 -14.69
CA SER A 352 -4.68 2.14 -15.73
C SER A 352 -4.90 1.61 -17.13
N VAL A 353 -5.36 2.48 -18.00
CA VAL A 353 -5.43 2.30 -19.46
C VAL A 353 -4.90 3.57 -20.09
N ALA A 354 -3.95 3.44 -21.00
CA ALA A 354 -3.37 4.53 -21.76
C ALA A 354 -3.29 4.18 -23.25
N THR A 355 -3.88 5.01 -24.11
CA THR A 355 -3.73 4.91 -25.56
C THR A 355 -2.54 5.75 -26.01
N THR A 356 -1.59 5.13 -26.66
CA THR A 356 -0.43 5.76 -27.30
C THR A 356 -0.70 6.00 -28.80
N GLU A 357 0.34 6.24 -29.58
CA GLU A 357 0.25 6.39 -31.03
C GLU A 357 -0.13 5.06 -31.72
N ASP A 358 0.40 3.93 -31.23
CA ASP A 358 0.37 2.62 -31.88
C ASP A 358 0.01 1.46 -30.93
N SER A 359 -0.32 1.75 -29.67
CA SER A 359 -0.69 0.72 -28.69
C SER A 359 -1.72 1.21 -27.66
N ILE A 360 -2.42 0.26 -27.04
CA ILE A 360 -3.15 0.47 -25.78
C ILE A 360 -2.40 -0.29 -24.69
N GLU A 361 -1.98 0.42 -23.66
CA GLU A 361 -1.29 -0.12 -22.50
C GLU A 361 -2.24 -0.21 -21.32
N ILE A 362 -2.30 -1.38 -20.68
CA ILE A 362 -3.14 -1.64 -19.52
C ILE A 362 -2.26 -2.12 -18.38
N VAL A 363 -2.50 -1.60 -17.18
CA VAL A 363 -1.92 -2.12 -15.95
C VAL A 363 -3.04 -2.64 -15.07
N ALA A 364 -2.89 -3.88 -14.59
CA ALA A 364 -3.78 -4.48 -13.61
C ALA A 364 -2.97 -5.08 -12.47
N SER A 365 -3.38 -4.86 -11.22
CA SER A 365 -2.71 -5.39 -10.04
C SER A 365 -3.62 -6.36 -9.30
N GLN A 366 -3.07 -7.50 -8.92
CA GLN A 366 -3.73 -8.56 -8.18
C GLN A 366 -3.11 -8.67 -6.79
N ARG A 367 -3.94 -8.93 -5.79
CA ARG A 367 -3.51 -9.14 -4.41
C ARG A 367 -4.18 -10.37 -3.83
N SER A 368 -3.46 -11.09 -2.97
CA SER A 368 -4.01 -12.15 -2.13
C SER A 368 -3.12 -12.44 -0.92
N ASN A 369 -3.69 -12.78 0.23
CA ASN A 369 -2.92 -13.33 1.34
C ASN A 369 -2.67 -14.85 1.22
N VAL A 370 -3.17 -15.48 0.13
CA VAL A 370 -2.92 -16.88 -0.23
C VAL A 370 -2.20 -16.92 -1.57
N MET A 371 -0.90 -17.26 -1.56
CA MET A 371 -0.03 -17.15 -2.73
C MET A 371 -0.51 -17.96 -3.93
N SER A 372 -1.09 -19.14 -3.72
CA SER A 372 -1.67 -19.95 -4.81
C SER A 372 -2.91 -19.29 -5.46
N ASN A 373 -3.69 -18.53 -4.67
CA ASN A 373 -4.82 -17.76 -5.19
C ASN A 373 -4.36 -16.48 -5.91
N LEU A 374 -3.26 -15.85 -5.43
CA LEU A 374 -2.60 -14.78 -6.19
C LEU A 374 -2.17 -15.27 -7.57
N ASP A 375 -1.51 -16.43 -7.64
CA ASP A 375 -1.09 -17.03 -8.91
C ASP A 375 -2.29 -17.35 -9.81
N ASN A 376 -3.35 -17.91 -9.25
CA ASN A 376 -4.56 -18.21 -10.00
C ASN A 376 -5.22 -16.94 -10.56
N MET A 377 -5.35 -15.90 -9.73
CA MET A 377 -5.94 -14.62 -10.16
C MET A 377 -5.10 -13.93 -11.23
N THR A 378 -3.77 -13.89 -11.03
CA THR A 378 -2.83 -13.39 -12.04
C THR A 378 -2.97 -14.13 -13.36
N ASN A 379 -3.05 -15.46 -13.31
CA ASN A 379 -3.24 -16.27 -14.51
C ASN A 379 -4.61 -16.04 -15.18
N THR A 380 -5.66 -15.79 -14.41
CA THR A 380 -7.01 -15.48 -14.92
C THR A 380 -7.00 -14.16 -15.71
N VAL A 381 -6.46 -13.09 -15.11
CA VAL A 381 -6.34 -11.78 -15.76
C VAL A 381 -5.45 -11.86 -17.00
N LYS A 382 -4.30 -12.54 -16.89
CA LYS A 382 -3.40 -12.80 -18.02
C LYS A 382 -4.12 -13.54 -19.16
N ALA A 383 -4.85 -14.60 -18.85
CA ALA A 383 -5.57 -15.39 -19.86
C ALA A 383 -6.65 -14.56 -20.57
N ALA A 384 -7.39 -13.72 -19.84
CA ALA A 384 -8.41 -12.84 -20.44
C ALA A 384 -7.81 -11.89 -21.47
N PHE A 385 -6.72 -11.20 -21.15
CA PHE A 385 -6.03 -10.31 -22.08
C PHE A 385 -5.34 -11.04 -23.22
N GLN A 386 -4.75 -12.23 -22.98
CA GLN A 386 -4.15 -13.05 -24.03
C GLN A 386 -5.18 -13.57 -25.04
N LEU A 387 -6.36 -14.03 -24.59
CA LEU A 387 -7.45 -14.43 -25.46
C LEU A 387 -7.92 -13.28 -26.36
N ALA A 388 -7.86 -12.05 -25.87
CA ALA A 388 -8.15 -10.85 -26.65
C ALA A 388 -6.99 -10.41 -27.57
N GLY A 389 -5.83 -11.08 -27.52
CA GLY A 389 -4.68 -10.82 -28.40
C GLY A 389 -3.65 -9.84 -27.84
N ALA A 390 -3.69 -9.50 -26.56
CA ALA A 390 -2.68 -8.65 -25.94
C ALA A 390 -1.33 -9.38 -25.75
N LYS A 391 -0.24 -8.63 -25.85
CA LYS A 391 1.07 -9.03 -25.34
C LYS A 391 1.10 -8.80 -23.84
N ILE A 392 1.63 -9.77 -23.09
CA ILE A 392 1.65 -9.70 -21.62
C ILE A 392 3.08 -9.65 -21.11
N SER A 393 3.33 -8.73 -20.19
CA SER A 393 4.47 -8.74 -19.27
C SER A 393 3.94 -8.81 -17.84
N VAL A 394 4.57 -9.66 -17.02
CA VAL A 394 4.21 -9.83 -15.60
C VAL A 394 5.31 -9.19 -14.78
N GLY A 395 4.93 -8.28 -13.90
CA GLY A 395 5.84 -7.59 -13.00
C GLY A 395 6.31 -8.47 -11.84
N ASP A 396 7.16 -7.91 -11.02
CA ASP A 396 7.67 -8.58 -9.83
C ASP A 396 6.54 -8.95 -8.88
N LYS A 397 6.73 -10.07 -8.20
CA LYS A 397 5.79 -10.63 -7.24
C LYS A 397 6.37 -10.45 -5.85
N TYR A 398 5.58 -9.91 -4.94
CA TYR A 398 5.94 -9.88 -3.54
C TYR A 398 5.04 -10.82 -2.73
N PRO A 399 5.60 -11.51 -1.71
CA PRO A 399 4.90 -12.55 -0.98
C PRO A 399 3.91 -12.00 0.03
N ALA A 400 2.91 -12.81 0.37
CA ALA A 400 1.98 -12.58 1.45
C ALA A 400 2.57 -13.01 2.79
N TRP A 401 2.10 -12.42 3.85
CA TRP A 401 2.22 -12.94 5.20
C TRP A 401 0.90 -13.57 5.63
N LYS A 402 0.89 -14.90 5.73
CA LYS A 402 -0.29 -15.63 6.17
C LYS A 402 -0.36 -15.68 7.69
N MET A 403 -1.54 -15.44 8.26
CA MET A 403 -1.78 -15.60 9.70
C MET A 403 -1.36 -17.00 10.17
N ARG A 404 -0.62 -17.04 11.28
CA ARG A 404 -0.19 -18.29 11.90
C ARG A 404 -1.25 -18.80 12.88
N ALA A 405 -1.79 -19.99 12.64
CA ALA A 405 -2.65 -20.65 13.61
C ALA A 405 -1.89 -20.91 14.92
N ASN A 406 -2.48 -20.61 16.07
CA ASN A 406 -1.88 -20.77 17.40
C ASN A 406 -0.57 -19.98 17.57
N SER A 407 -0.53 -18.72 17.17
CA SER A 407 0.61 -17.82 17.41
C SER A 407 0.73 -17.48 18.90
N ALA A 408 1.84 -17.90 19.51
CA ALA A 408 2.14 -17.54 20.90
C ALA A 408 2.39 -16.05 21.08
N LEU A 409 2.96 -15.40 20.06
CA LEU A 409 3.22 -13.96 20.07
C LEU A 409 1.91 -13.17 19.95
N THR A 410 0.99 -13.57 19.06
CA THR A 410 -0.34 -12.94 18.95
C THR A 410 -1.10 -13.03 20.26
N ASP A 411 -1.17 -14.23 20.86
CA ASP A 411 -1.85 -14.45 22.16
C ASP A 411 -1.26 -13.58 23.27
N LEU A 412 0.07 -13.48 23.32
CA LEU A 412 0.78 -12.66 24.30
C LEU A 412 0.48 -11.17 24.09
N THR A 413 0.53 -10.70 22.85
CA THR A 413 0.29 -9.30 22.48
C THR A 413 -1.13 -8.89 22.82
N VAL A 414 -2.14 -9.70 22.47
CA VAL A 414 -3.55 -9.45 22.82
C VAL A 414 -3.74 -9.39 24.33
N LYS A 415 -3.28 -10.39 25.08
CA LYS A 415 -3.42 -10.43 26.54
C LYS A 415 -2.71 -9.27 27.25
N SER A 416 -1.55 -8.85 26.74
CA SER A 416 -0.82 -7.70 27.26
C SER A 416 -1.59 -6.41 27.06
N TYR A 417 -2.22 -6.23 25.91
CA TYR A 417 -3.06 -5.06 25.62
C TYR A 417 -4.30 -5.01 26.52
N GLU A 418 -5.03 -6.14 26.63
CA GLU A 418 -6.19 -6.24 27.52
C GLU A 418 -5.85 -5.93 28.97
N LYS A 419 -4.73 -6.47 29.46
CA LYS A 419 -4.23 -6.23 30.83
C LYS A 419 -3.98 -4.75 31.12
N LEU A 420 -3.39 -4.04 30.15
CA LEU A 420 -3.00 -2.63 30.32
C LEU A 420 -4.18 -1.67 30.16
N PHE A 421 -5.05 -1.91 29.18
CA PHE A 421 -6.05 -0.95 28.77
C PHE A 421 -7.49 -1.36 29.07
N GLY A 422 -7.72 -2.58 29.56
CA GLY A 422 -9.06 -3.07 29.95
C GLY A 422 -10.02 -3.24 28.78
N LYS A 423 -9.51 -3.28 27.55
CA LYS A 423 -10.26 -3.48 26.30
C LYS A 423 -9.49 -4.45 25.39
N GLU A 424 -10.22 -5.21 24.59
CA GLU A 424 -9.66 -6.09 23.58
C GLU A 424 -9.10 -5.27 22.41
N PRO A 425 -7.88 -5.55 21.91
CA PRO A 425 -7.41 -4.96 20.66
C PRO A 425 -8.12 -5.60 19.48
N LEU A 426 -8.11 -4.92 18.34
CA LEU A 426 -8.60 -5.51 17.10
C LEU A 426 -7.49 -6.29 16.41
N VAL A 427 -7.65 -7.62 16.29
CA VAL A 427 -6.75 -8.46 15.49
C VAL A 427 -7.25 -8.47 14.06
N LYS A 428 -6.40 -8.08 13.11
CA LYS A 428 -6.77 -7.93 11.70
C LYS A 428 -5.69 -8.43 10.75
N GLY A 429 -6.08 -8.70 9.53
CA GLY A 429 -5.19 -8.72 8.37
C GLY A 429 -5.31 -7.43 7.58
N ILE A 430 -4.25 -7.04 6.86
CA ILE A 430 -4.26 -5.91 5.94
C ILE A 430 -4.17 -6.40 4.50
N HIS A 431 -5.02 -5.87 3.61
CA HIS A 431 -5.01 -6.24 2.19
C HIS A 431 -4.00 -5.39 1.38
N ALA A 432 -2.94 -4.96 2.03
CA ALA A 432 -1.77 -4.30 1.47
C ALA A 432 -0.51 -5.13 1.74
N GLY A 433 0.63 -4.77 1.14
CA GLY A 433 1.92 -5.41 1.43
C GLY A 433 2.52 -4.84 2.71
N LEU A 434 3.22 -5.68 3.46
CA LEU A 434 4.11 -5.31 4.55
C LEU A 434 5.42 -6.08 4.38
N GLU A 435 6.52 -5.58 4.93
CA GLU A 435 7.81 -6.28 4.94
C GLU A 435 7.72 -7.67 5.59
N CYS A 436 6.76 -7.87 6.50
CA CYS A 436 6.41 -9.17 7.09
C CYS A 436 6.14 -10.26 6.04
N GLY A 437 5.60 -9.91 4.87
CA GLY A 437 5.45 -10.84 3.75
C GLY A 437 6.80 -11.40 3.30
N LEU A 438 7.78 -10.54 3.08
CA LEU A 438 9.14 -10.92 2.67
C LEU A 438 9.88 -11.70 3.76
N PHE A 439 9.69 -11.31 5.02
CA PHE A 439 10.26 -12.06 6.14
C PHE A 439 9.65 -13.46 6.25
N SER A 440 8.34 -13.62 6.02
CA SER A 440 7.67 -14.92 6.07
C SER A 440 8.22 -15.92 5.04
N GLU A 441 8.64 -15.45 3.87
CA GLU A 441 9.28 -16.27 2.85
C GLU A 441 10.67 -16.74 3.27
N LYS A 442 11.48 -15.82 3.85
CA LYS A 442 12.87 -16.10 4.25
C LYS A 442 12.98 -16.83 5.58
N TYR A 443 12.03 -16.64 6.46
CA TYR A 443 11.95 -17.19 7.81
C TYR A 443 10.60 -17.87 8.05
N PRO A 444 10.31 -19.04 7.44
CA PRO A 444 8.97 -19.65 7.43
C PRO A 444 8.44 -20.06 8.82
N ASN A 445 9.31 -20.09 9.84
CA ASN A 445 8.93 -20.39 11.22
C ASN A 445 8.82 -19.15 12.11
N LEU A 446 9.05 -17.95 11.58
CA LEU A 446 8.99 -16.72 12.33
C LEU A 446 7.53 -16.43 12.76
N ASP A 447 7.32 -16.19 14.04
CA ASP A 447 6.04 -15.78 14.61
C ASP A 447 5.99 -14.25 14.64
N MET A 448 5.03 -13.64 13.94
CA MET A 448 5.05 -12.20 13.70
C MET A 448 3.73 -11.56 14.08
N VAL A 449 3.81 -10.31 14.57
CA VAL A 449 2.72 -9.36 14.69
C VAL A 449 3.20 -7.99 14.25
N SER A 450 2.26 -7.11 13.82
CA SER A 450 2.57 -5.71 13.56
C SER A 450 1.61 -4.82 14.34
N PHE A 451 2.13 -3.83 15.03
CA PHE A 451 1.34 -2.79 15.70
C PHE A 451 2.16 -1.51 15.88
N GLY A 452 1.50 -0.37 15.96
CA GLY A 452 2.16 0.93 16.05
C GLY A 452 1.25 2.02 16.59
N PRO A 453 1.77 3.25 16.75
CA PRO A 453 0.99 4.40 17.19
C PRO A 453 0.10 4.92 16.06
N THR A 454 -0.83 5.82 16.41
CA THR A 454 -1.74 6.40 15.42
C THR A 454 -1.06 7.49 14.61
N LEU A 455 -0.98 7.24 13.30
CA LEU A 455 -0.54 8.18 12.27
C LEU A 455 -1.72 8.56 11.37
N ARG A 456 -1.65 9.74 10.76
CA ARG A 456 -2.64 10.18 9.76
C ARG A 456 -1.95 10.94 8.66
N ASN A 457 -2.50 10.85 7.45
CA ASN A 457 -2.02 11.52 6.25
C ASN A 457 -0.54 11.23 5.95
N VAL A 458 -0.08 10.03 6.24
CA VAL A 458 1.29 9.59 5.91
C VAL A 458 1.59 9.85 4.44
N HIS A 459 2.85 10.00 4.08
CA HIS A 459 3.32 10.30 2.72
C HIS A 459 2.88 11.66 2.17
N THR A 460 2.39 12.56 3.03
CA THR A 460 2.01 13.93 2.64
C THR A 460 2.59 14.98 3.61
N PRO A 461 2.66 16.26 3.21
CA PRO A 461 3.08 17.34 4.12
C PRO A 461 2.15 17.58 5.32
N GLU A 462 1.01 16.88 5.37
CA GLU A 462 0.04 16.92 6.46
C GLU A 462 0.18 15.74 7.42
N GLU A 463 1.22 14.93 7.28
CA GLU A 463 1.51 13.81 8.14
C GLU A 463 1.52 14.22 9.62
N ALA A 464 0.83 13.43 10.44
CA ALA A 464 0.63 13.73 11.84
C ALA A 464 0.67 12.46 12.71
N LEU A 465 1.40 12.53 13.84
CA LEU A 465 1.52 11.48 14.84
C LEU A 465 0.71 11.87 16.10
N LEU A 466 -0.20 11.00 16.52
CA LEU A 466 -0.99 11.20 17.74
C LEU A 466 -0.15 10.86 18.99
N ILE A 467 0.35 11.87 19.66
CA ILE A 467 1.32 11.77 20.77
C ILE A 467 0.91 10.78 21.88
N PRO A 468 -0.34 10.79 22.40
CA PRO A 468 -0.74 9.85 23.46
C PRO A 468 -0.59 8.38 23.09
N THR A 469 -0.76 8.03 21.82
CA THR A 469 -0.69 6.64 21.37
C THR A 469 0.73 6.08 21.36
N VAL A 470 1.75 6.94 21.28
CA VAL A 470 3.16 6.52 21.43
C VAL A 470 3.43 5.96 22.84
N GLN A 471 2.85 6.58 23.88
CA GLN A 471 2.95 6.05 25.25
C GLN A 471 2.22 4.71 25.36
N MET A 472 1.04 4.58 24.74
CA MET A 472 0.28 3.33 24.79
C MET A 472 1.05 2.19 24.13
N VAL A 473 1.59 2.41 22.93
CA VAL A 473 2.41 1.43 22.21
C VAL A 473 3.68 1.08 22.98
N TRP A 474 4.34 2.07 23.59
CA TRP A 474 5.50 1.85 24.44
C TRP A 474 5.17 0.95 25.64
N ASP A 475 4.13 1.24 26.40
CA ASP A 475 3.71 0.44 27.57
C ASP A 475 3.32 -0.98 27.14
N HIS A 476 2.62 -1.11 26.00
CA HIS A 476 2.23 -2.40 25.43
C HIS A 476 3.46 -3.23 25.05
N LEU A 477 4.41 -2.64 24.34
CA LEU A 477 5.65 -3.30 23.93
C LEU A 477 6.45 -3.76 25.17
N LEU A 478 6.60 -2.92 26.18
CA LEU A 478 7.32 -3.29 27.41
C LEU A 478 6.64 -4.44 28.15
N GLU A 479 5.30 -4.48 28.19
CA GLU A 479 4.57 -5.60 28.79
C GLU A 479 4.80 -6.90 28.01
N VAL A 480 4.82 -6.85 26.67
CA VAL A 480 5.14 -8.01 25.81
C VAL A 480 6.58 -8.48 26.08
N LEU A 481 7.57 -7.58 26.07
CA LEU A 481 8.99 -7.92 26.29
C LEU A 481 9.23 -8.61 27.64
N ARG A 482 8.55 -8.14 28.69
CA ARG A 482 8.63 -8.73 30.04
C ARG A 482 8.07 -10.14 30.10
N ASN A 483 7.06 -10.45 29.30
CA ASN A 483 6.30 -11.70 29.38
C ASN A 483 6.59 -12.67 28.23
N LEU A 484 7.65 -12.45 27.45
CA LEU A 484 8.07 -13.39 26.41
C LEU A 484 8.17 -14.82 26.95
N PRO A 485 7.80 -15.86 26.19
CA PRO A 485 7.91 -17.25 26.62
C PRO A 485 9.37 -17.62 26.90
N LYS A 486 9.56 -18.66 27.73
CA LYS A 486 10.87 -19.27 27.93
C LYS A 486 11.19 -20.21 26.75
N LYS A 487 12.47 -20.30 26.41
CA LYS A 487 13.00 -21.22 25.40
C LYS A 487 12.74 -22.67 25.75
#